data_aa07828d15996907336c1329a3e0eb66
#
_entry.id   aa07828d15996907336c1329a3e0eb66
#
_cell.length_a   1.000
_cell.length_b   1.000
_cell.length_c   1.000
_cell.angle_alpha   90.00
_cell.angle_beta   90.00
_cell.angle_gamma   90.00
#
_symmetry.space_group_name_H-M   'P 1'
#
loop_
_entity.id
_entity.type
_entity.pdbx_description
1 polymer ?
#
loop_
_entity_poly.entity_id
_entity_poly.type
_entity_poly.pdbx_seq_one_letter_code
_entity_poly.pdbx_strand_id
1 'polypeptide(L)'
;MEVLEQIGTLGNCFISLPNACEKNASAAAFEQVCGLPGIIGAIDGCHIRIQWPPVRGDYMNRKAFYSILLQAIVDERGRFIDLFVGPPGRVHDARMLRTSTFYANWQEKMGKYTLLGDTAYIGQAFPFTEAPKRDNGALTSADNQRNARISRGRVVVEQAFGRLKCKWRRLRDLQNTRVDVMVRIVLAACYLHNMSIGASDVCQEHPMAVLGRG
;
A
#
# COMPACT_ATOMS: atom_id res chain seq x y z
N MET A 1 -14.32 -14.67 15.75
CA MET A 1 -13.64 -15.40 14.63
C MET A 1 -14.48 -15.32 13.36
N GLU A 2 -15.74 -15.68 13.42
CA GLU A 2 -16.70 -15.70 12.30
C GLU A 2 -16.77 -14.39 11.50
N VAL A 3 -16.86 -13.23 12.16
CA VAL A 3 -16.91 -11.90 11.51
C VAL A 3 -15.64 -11.63 10.70
N LEU A 4 -14.45 -11.98 11.20
CA LEU A 4 -13.20 -11.78 10.47
C LEU A 4 -13.08 -12.72 9.26
N GLU A 5 -13.68 -13.89 9.33
CA GLU A 5 -13.73 -14.84 8.19
C GLU A 5 -14.68 -14.33 7.10
N GLN A 6 -15.85 -13.83 7.48
CA GLN A 6 -16.79 -13.21 6.54
C GLN A 6 -16.19 -11.98 5.86
N ILE A 7 -15.53 -11.08 6.61
CA ILE A 7 -14.81 -9.94 6.03
C ILE A 7 -13.70 -10.42 5.09
N GLY A 8 -12.99 -11.50 5.43
CA GLY A 8 -11.96 -12.11 4.58
C GLY A 8 -12.52 -12.62 3.25
N THR A 9 -13.69 -13.25 3.27
CA THR A 9 -14.37 -13.76 2.06
C THR A 9 -14.81 -12.62 1.13
N LEU A 10 -15.29 -11.51 1.70
CA LEU A 10 -15.67 -10.31 0.96
C LEU A 10 -14.44 -9.50 0.48
N GLY A 11 -13.29 -9.73 1.09
CA GLY A 11 -12.09 -8.91 0.87
C GLY A 11 -11.60 -8.87 -0.57
N ASN A 12 -11.69 -10.00 -1.28
CA ASN A 12 -11.30 -10.08 -2.69
C ASN A 12 -12.15 -9.19 -3.62
N CYS A 13 -13.35 -8.80 -3.18
CA CYS A 13 -14.20 -7.85 -3.91
C CYS A 13 -13.74 -6.39 -3.75
N PHE A 14 -13.00 -6.10 -2.68
CA PHE A 14 -12.60 -4.73 -2.34
C PHE A 14 -11.12 -4.45 -2.59
N ILE A 15 -10.29 -5.47 -2.70
CA ILE A 15 -8.86 -5.33 -2.99
C ILE A 15 -8.55 -6.24 -4.17
N SER A 16 -8.42 -5.62 -5.32
CA SER A 16 -8.06 -6.26 -6.59
C SER A 16 -7.23 -5.31 -7.43
N LEU A 17 -6.40 -5.87 -8.27
CA LEU A 17 -5.67 -5.08 -9.26
C LEU A 17 -6.66 -4.48 -10.27
N PRO A 18 -6.43 -3.23 -10.67
CA PRO A 18 -7.28 -2.54 -11.63
C PRO A 18 -7.27 -3.24 -12.99
N ASN A 19 -8.41 -3.21 -13.67
CA ASN A 19 -8.53 -3.67 -15.05
C ASN A 19 -7.80 -2.70 -16.02
N ALA A 20 -7.77 -3.01 -17.32
CA ALA A 20 -7.03 -2.22 -18.30
C ALA A 20 -7.50 -0.76 -18.41
N CYS A 21 -8.81 -0.51 -18.29
CA CYS A 21 -9.39 0.84 -18.33
C CYS A 21 -8.98 1.63 -17.06
N GLU A 22 -9.12 1.02 -15.90
CA GLU A 22 -8.73 1.60 -14.62
C GLU A 22 -7.22 1.87 -14.54
N LYS A 23 -6.37 0.97 -15.08
CA LYS A 23 -4.91 1.20 -15.17
C LYS A 23 -4.58 2.43 -16.00
N ASN A 24 -5.28 2.64 -17.14
CA ASN A 24 -5.07 3.85 -17.94
C ASN A 24 -5.49 5.11 -17.18
N ALA A 25 -6.60 5.08 -16.46
CA ALA A 25 -7.07 6.20 -15.65
C ALA A 25 -6.08 6.51 -14.50
N SER A 26 -5.63 5.49 -13.77
CA SER A 26 -4.60 5.65 -12.72
C SER A 26 -3.30 6.21 -13.29
N ALA A 27 -2.85 5.72 -14.45
CA ALA A 27 -1.62 6.21 -15.10
C ALA A 27 -1.73 7.70 -15.46
N ALA A 28 -2.86 8.14 -16.01
CA ALA A 28 -3.11 9.56 -16.30
C ALA A 28 -3.12 10.42 -15.03
N ALA A 29 -3.73 9.93 -13.95
CA ALA A 29 -3.78 10.63 -12.67
C ALA A 29 -2.39 10.76 -12.02
N PHE A 30 -1.59 9.69 -12.00
CA PHE A 30 -0.20 9.77 -11.50
C PHE A 30 0.66 10.70 -12.36
N GLU A 31 0.51 10.68 -13.68
CA GLU A 31 1.25 11.57 -14.58
C GLU A 31 0.94 13.04 -14.29
N GLN A 32 -0.30 13.39 -14.00
CA GLN A 32 -0.68 14.74 -13.58
C GLN A 32 -0.01 15.15 -12.25
N VAL A 33 0.11 14.23 -11.29
CA VAL A 33 0.67 14.51 -9.96
C VAL A 33 2.19 14.59 -9.98
N CYS A 34 2.85 13.62 -10.61
CA CYS A 34 4.31 13.48 -10.53
C CYS A 34 5.05 13.64 -11.86
N GLY A 35 4.34 13.73 -12.99
CA GLY A 35 4.93 13.90 -14.32
C GLY A 35 5.67 12.66 -14.83
N LEU A 36 5.34 11.47 -14.30
CA LEU A 36 5.92 10.18 -14.73
C LEU A 36 4.83 9.36 -15.42
N PRO A 37 5.02 8.98 -16.70
CA PRO A 37 4.01 8.21 -17.43
C PRO A 37 4.02 6.73 -17.01
N GLY A 38 2.88 6.07 -17.19
CA GLY A 38 2.75 4.62 -17.02
C GLY A 38 2.75 4.13 -15.57
N ILE A 39 2.66 5.00 -14.59
CA ILE A 39 2.56 4.66 -13.16
C ILE A 39 1.12 4.37 -12.80
N ILE A 40 0.84 3.22 -12.17
CA ILE A 40 -0.53 2.83 -11.75
C ILE A 40 -0.67 2.66 -10.25
N GLY A 41 0.39 2.88 -9.49
CA GLY A 41 0.35 2.76 -8.03
C GLY A 41 1.68 3.04 -7.38
N ALA A 42 1.66 3.09 -6.06
CA ALA A 42 2.85 3.18 -5.23
C ALA A 42 2.90 1.99 -4.27
N ILE A 43 4.10 1.39 -4.13
CA ILE A 43 4.36 0.27 -3.22
C ILE A 43 5.22 0.70 -2.05
N ASP A 44 4.85 0.29 -0.85
CA ASP A 44 5.66 0.52 0.36
C ASP A 44 5.36 -0.52 1.44
N GLY A 45 6.25 -0.61 2.44
CA GLY A 45 6.14 -1.45 3.61
C GLY A 45 5.77 -0.65 4.87
N CYS A 46 4.88 -1.20 5.68
CA CYS A 46 4.43 -0.57 6.92
C CYS A 46 4.56 -1.53 8.10
N HIS A 47 5.21 -1.10 9.19
CA HIS A 47 5.25 -1.86 10.44
C HIS A 47 3.94 -1.69 11.22
N ILE A 48 3.31 -2.82 11.55
CA ILE A 48 2.21 -2.91 12.51
C ILE A 48 2.78 -3.41 13.82
N ARG A 49 2.77 -2.56 14.85
CA ARG A 49 3.31 -2.90 16.17
C ARG A 49 2.51 -4.03 16.80
N ILE A 50 3.22 -4.97 17.46
CA ILE A 50 2.65 -6.07 18.22
C ILE A 50 3.32 -6.14 19.60
N GLN A 51 2.60 -6.63 20.62
CA GLN A 51 3.14 -6.72 21.98
C GLN A 51 3.77 -8.09 22.27
N TRP A 52 3.17 -9.14 21.75
CA TRP A 52 3.52 -10.52 22.12
C TRP A 52 3.87 -11.37 20.90
N PRO A 53 5.11 -11.25 20.38
CA PRO A 53 5.55 -12.08 19.27
C PRO A 53 5.80 -13.53 19.72
N PRO A 54 5.56 -14.53 18.83
CA PRO A 54 5.87 -15.93 19.12
C PRO A 54 7.37 -16.17 19.36
N VAL A 55 8.22 -15.49 18.57
CA VAL A 55 9.67 -15.53 18.67
C VAL A 55 10.20 -14.10 18.67
N ARG A 56 10.73 -13.64 19.80
CA ARG A 56 11.11 -12.22 19.98
C ARG A 56 12.13 -11.73 18.97
N GLY A 57 13.16 -12.53 18.66
CA GLY A 57 14.27 -12.12 17.79
C GLY A 57 13.85 -11.77 16.35
N ASP A 58 12.90 -12.49 15.79
CA ASP A 58 12.48 -12.32 14.40
C ASP A 58 11.55 -11.10 14.21
N TYR A 59 10.77 -10.77 15.22
CA TYR A 59 9.80 -9.69 15.16
C TYR A 59 10.36 -8.32 15.55
N MET A 60 11.58 -8.25 16.09
CA MET A 60 12.23 -6.99 16.43
C MET A 60 12.68 -6.27 15.17
N ASN A 61 12.13 -5.10 14.93
CA ASN A 61 12.51 -4.24 13.80
C ASN A 61 13.68 -3.31 14.13
N ARG A 62 14.18 -2.57 13.14
CA ARG A 62 15.30 -1.63 13.27
C ARG A 62 15.04 -0.47 14.23
N LYS A 63 13.78 -0.19 14.57
CA LYS A 63 13.37 0.88 15.51
C LYS A 63 13.17 0.34 16.94
N ALA A 64 13.67 -0.89 17.23
CA ALA A 64 13.63 -1.54 18.53
C ALA A 64 12.23 -1.77 19.12
N PHE A 65 11.24 -2.10 18.25
CA PHE A 65 9.94 -2.59 18.70
C PHE A 65 9.50 -3.82 17.89
N TYR A 66 8.63 -4.65 18.49
CA TYR A 66 8.08 -5.81 17.79
C TYR A 66 7.01 -5.42 16.79
N SER A 67 7.06 -6.02 15.61
CA SER A 67 6.08 -5.74 14.55
C SER A 67 5.92 -6.90 13.58
N ILE A 68 4.76 -6.96 12.93
CA ILE A 68 4.56 -7.64 11.66
C ILE A 68 4.57 -6.59 10.53
N LEU A 69 4.87 -7.05 9.32
CA LEU A 69 4.89 -6.18 8.15
C LEU A 69 3.58 -6.26 7.38
N LEU A 70 3.13 -5.11 6.92
CA LEU A 70 2.12 -4.92 5.90
C LEU A 70 2.80 -4.27 4.70
N GLN A 71 2.93 -4.98 3.57
CA GLN A 71 3.28 -4.40 2.28
C GLN A 71 2.01 -4.17 1.49
N ALA A 72 1.89 -3.02 0.87
CA ALA A 72 0.73 -2.67 0.08
C ALA A 72 1.11 -1.96 -1.21
N ILE A 73 0.31 -2.17 -2.24
CA ILE A 73 0.25 -1.35 -3.44
C ILE A 73 -1.01 -0.51 -3.34
N VAL A 74 -0.88 0.79 -3.60
CA VAL A 74 -1.94 1.78 -3.45
C VAL A 74 -2.13 2.54 -4.75
N ASP A 75 -3.38 2.74 -5.17
CA ASP A 75 -3.72 3.55 -6.34
C ASP A 75 -3.66 5.07 -6.05
N GLU A 76 -3.97 5.90 -7.04
CA GLU A 76 -3.97 7.37 -6.96
C GLU A 76 -4.96 7.94 -5.94
N ARG A 77 -6.02 7.19 -5.59
CA ARG A 77 -7.03 7.57 -4.60
C ARG A 77 -6.66 7.16 -3.18
N GLY A 78 -5.59 6.37 -3.01
CA GLY A 78 -5.19 5.81 -1.74
C GLY A 78 -5.93 4.53 -1.37
N ARG A 79 -6.53 3.82 -2.34
CA ARG A 79 -7.12 2.49 -2.15
C ARG A 79 -6.02 1.43 -2.26
N PHE A 80 -6.07 0.45 -1.41
CA PHE A 80 -5.21 -0.73 -1.51
C PHE A 80 -5.64 -1.61 -2.68
N ILE A 81 -4.74 -1.90 -3.61
CA ILE A 81 -5.00 -2.76 -4.78
C ILE A 81 -4.27 -4.10 -4.72
N ASP A 82 -3.26 -4.22 -3.85
CA ASP A 82 -2.62 -5.49 -3.48
C ASP A 82 -2.07 -5.40 -2.05
N LEU A 83 -2.10 -6.52 -1.33
CA LEU A 83 -1.64 -6.61 0.05
C LEU A 83 -0.83 -7.88 0.27
N PHE A 84 0.24 -7.76 1.06
CA PHE A 84 0.94 -8.88 1.65
C PHE A 84 1.22 -8.61 3.13
N VAL A 85 0.68 -9.46 4.03
CA VAL A 85 0.70 -9.23 5.47
C VAL A 85 1.24 -10.44 6.19
N GLY A 86 1.99 -10.23 7.27
CA GLY A 86 2.36 -11.27 8.22
C GLY A 86 3.84 -11.49 8.45
N PRO A 87 4.76 -11.21 7.48
CA PRO A 87 6.18 -11.37 7.74
C PRO A 87 6.63 -10.63 8.98
N PRO A 88 7.62 -11.20 9.72
CA PRO A 88 8.19 -10.57 10.90
C PRO A 88 8.86 -9.24 10.59
N GLY A 89 8.83 -8.29 11.53
CA GLY A 89 9.35 -6.94 11.36
C GLY A 89 10.85 -6.82 11.05
N ARG A 90 11.62 -7.89 11.22
CA ARG A 90 13.03 -7.96 10.83
C ARG A 90 13.24 -8.14 9.33
N VAL A 91 12.23 -8.59 8.60
CA VAL A 91 12.29 -8.82 7.15
C VAL A 91 12.41 -7.48 6.42
N HIS A 92 13.28 -7.42 5.40
CA HIS A 92 13.41 -6.26 4.53
C HIS A 92 12.31 -6.24 3.46
N ASP A 93 11.85 -5.05 3.06
CA ASP A 93 10.77 -4.84 2.10
C ASP A 93 11.03 -5.55 0.75
N ALA A 94 12.26 -5.48 0.24
CA ALA A 94 12.66 -6.22 -0.97
C ALA A 94 12.50 -7.74 -0.84
N ARG A 95 12.82 -8.31 0.34
CA ARG A 95 12.63 -9.74 0.60
C ARG A 95 11.16 -10.07 0.74
N MET A 96 10.40 -9.22 1.41
CA MET A 96 8.96 -9.35 1.57
C MET A 96 8.28 -9.40 0.20
N LEU A 97 8.60 -8.47 -0.71
CA LEU A 97 8.05 -8.45 -2.06
C LEU A 97 8.35 -9.74 -2.83
N ARG A 98 9.59 -10.23 -2.79
CA ARG A 98 9.98 -11.47 -3.50
C ARG A 98 9.21 -12.71 -3.05
N THR A 99 8.69 -12.73 -1.83
CA THR A 99 7.91 -13.86 -1.28
C THR A 99 6.41 -13.67 -1.47
N SER A 100 5.97 -12.56 -2.05
CA SER A 100 4.56 -12.26 -2.28
C SER A 100 4.02 -12.93 -3.54
N THR A 101 2.73 -13.21 -3.55
CA THR A 101 1.99 -13.68 -4.74
C THR A 101 1.96 -12.64 -5.86
N PHE A 102 2.10 -11.35 -5.51
CA PHE A 102 2.23 -10.29 -6.48
C PHE A 102 3.50 -10.49 -7.32
N TYR A 103 4.65 -10.70 -6.65
CA TYR A 103 5.94 -10.90 -7.32
C TYR A 103 5.96 -12.13 -8.22
N ALA A 104 5.31 -13.21 -7.82
CA ALA A 104 5.26 -14.43 -8.63
C ALA A 104 4.58 -14.23 -9.99
N ASN A 105 3.66 -13.28 -10.10
CA ASN A 105 2.81 -13.05 -11.28
C ASN A 105 2.89 -11.59 -11.79
N TRP A 106 3.96 -10.86 -11.49
CA TRP A 106 4.03 -9.42 -11.78
C TRP A 106 3.93 -9.11 -13.29
N GLN A 107 4.46 -9.97 -14.17
CA GLN A 107 4.44 -9.74 -15.62
C GLN A 107 3.01 -9.66 -16.16
N GLU A 108 2.17 -10.61 -15.77
CA GLU A 108 0.75 -10.61 -16.13
C GLU A 108 0.01 -9.44 -15.48
N LYS A 109 0.28 -9.21 -14.20
CA LYS A 109 -0.37 -8.17 -13.41
C LYS A 109 -0.05 -6.76 -13.87
N MET A 110 1.20 -6.49 -14.21
CA MET A 110 1.67 -5.14 -14.56
C MET A 110 1.61 -4.86 -16.06
N GLY A 111 1.97 -5.82 -16.92
CA GLY A 111 2.08 -5.59 -18.35
C GLY A 111 3.09 -4.48 -18.66
N LYS A 112 2.64 -3.39 -19.28
CA LYS A 112 3.47 -2.22 -19.64
C LYS A 112 3.59 -1.17 -18.52
N TYR A 113 2.87 -1.34 -17.41
CA TYR A 113 2.79 -0.34 -16.34
C TYR A 113 3.83 -0.59 -15.26
N THR A 114 4.11 0.46 -14.47
CA THR A 114 5.08 0.43 -13.37
C THR A 114 4.48 0.96 -12.07
N LEU A 115 5.17 0.68 -10.94
CA LEU A 115 4.84 1.18 -9.62
C LEU A 115 5.93 2.13 -9.14
N LEU A 116 5.58 3.09 -8.30
CA LEU A 116 6.55 3.89 -7.55
C LEU A 116 6.95 3.13 -6.28
N GLY A 117 8.25 2.93 -6.09
CA GLY A 117 8.81 2.30 -4.89
C GLY A 117 9.87 3.17 -4.23
N ASP A 118 10.30 2.76 -3.03
CA ASP A 118 11.46 3.37 -2.38
C ASP A 118 12.78 2.73 -2.85
N THR A 119 13.90 3.14 -2.24
CA THR A 119 15.22 2.60 -2.58
C THR A 119 15.41 1.12 -2.25
N ALA A 120 14.48 0.46 -1.54
CA ALA A 120 14.51 -0.97 -1.31
C ALA A 120 14.12 -1.77 -2.55
N TYR A 121 13.38 -1.16 -3.47
CA TYR A 121 12.88 -1.78 -4.70
C TYR A 121 13.72 -1.45 -5.94
N ILE A 122 14.99 -1.08 -5.76
CA ILE A 122 15.93 -0.80 -6.85
C ILE A 122 16.52 -2.11 -7.40
N GLY A 123 16.68 -2.16 -8.73
CA GLY A 123 17.49 -3.16 -9.41
C GLY A 123 16.70 -4.10 -10.32
N GLN A 124 17.43 -4.98 -11.01
CA GLN A 124 16.89 -5.91 -12.01
C GLN A 124 15.83 -6.89 -11.44
N ALA A 125 15.85 -7.11 -10.13
CA ALA A 125 14.84 -7.95 -9.46
C ALA A 125 13.43 -7.32 -9.44
N PHE A 126 13.32 -6.01 -9.68
CA PHE A 126 12.05 -5.28 -9.63
C PHE A 126 11.85 -4.39 -10.86
N PRO A 127 11.84 -4.97 -12.09
CA PRO A 127 11.77 -4.20 -13.33
C PRO A 127 10.45 -3.43 -13.51
N PHE A 128 9.45 -3.75 -12.69
CA PHE A 128 8.15 -3.09 -12.65
C PHE A 128 8.07 -1.95 -11.63
N THR A 129 9.22 -1.51 -11.06
CA THR A 129 9.24 -0.40 -10.11
C THR A 129 10.14 0.73 -10.58
N GLU A 130 9.65 1.96 -10.41
CA GLU A 130 10.38 3.20 -10.51
C GLU A 130 10.78 3.65 -9.10
N ALA A 131 12.07 3.57 -8.79
CA ALA A 131 12.60 3.94 -7.48
C ALA A 131 13.63 5.06 -7.59
N PRO A 132 13.80 5.91 -6.53
CA PRO A 132 14.76 6.99 -6.56
C PRO A 132 16.20 6.45 -6.57
N LYS A 133 17.07 7.04 -7.37
CA LYS A 133 18.50 6.76 -7.33
C LYS A 133 19.06 7.13 -5.96
N ARG A 134 19.90 6.25 -5.40
CA ARG A 134 20.59 6.53 -4.15
C ARG A 134 21.61 7.66 -4.35
N ASP A 135 21.69 8.56 -3.40
CA ASP A 135 22.73 9.56 -3.36
C ASP A 135 24.05 8.90 -2.92
N ASN A 136 24.98 8.82 -3.84
CA ASN A 136 26.36 8.37 -3.62
C ASN A 136 27.36 9.50 -3.92
N GLY A 137 26.91 10.76 -3.92
CA GLY A 137 27.69 11.95 -4.23
C GLY A 137 27.81 12.25 -5.73
N ALA A 138 27.11 11.50 -6.60
CA ALA A 138 27.19 11.63 -8.06
C ALA A 138 25.82 11.88 -8.73
N LEU A 139 24.80 12.32 -7.98
CA LEU A 139 23.50 12.64 -8.55
C LEU A 139 23.56 13.87 -9.43
N THR A 140 23.07 13.72 -10.67
CA THR A 140 22.90 14.86 -11.58
C THR A 140 21.66 15.69 -11.21
N SER A 141 21.55 16.91 -11.76
CA SER A 141 20.33 17.72 -11.60
C SER A 141 19.08 16.98 -12.13
N ALA A 142 19.22 16.24 -13.23
CA ALA A 142 18.14 15.42 -13.77
C ALA A 142 17.73 14.28 -12.83
N ASP A 143 18.71 13.63 -12.18
CA ASP A 143 18.43 12.58 -11.18
C ASP A 143 17.69 13.15 -9.97
N ASN A 144 18.09 14.33 -9.49
CA ASN A 144 17.41 15.01 -8.39
C ASN A 144 15.98 15.37 -8.75
N GLN A 145 15.73 15.89 -9.96
CA GLN A 145 14.37 16.18 -10.43
C GLN A 145 13.53 14.89 -10.55
N ARG A 146 14.09 13.82 -11.08
CA ARG A 146 13.42 12.52 -11.17
C ARG A 146 13.09 11.98 -9.78
N ASN A 147 14.04 12.00 -8.85
CA ASN A 147 13.84 11.58 -7.47
C ASN A 147 12.72 12.37 -6.78
N ALA A 148 12.66 13.69 -7.00
CA ALA A 148 11.59 14.54 -6.49
C ALA A 148 10.22 14.18 -7.06
N ARG A 149 10.13 13.83 -8.35
CA ARG A 149 8.88 13.34 -8.98
C ARG A 149 8.43 12.03 -8.36
N ILE A 150 9.34 11.05 -8.21
CA ILE A 150 9.06 9.75 -7.58
C ILE A 150 8.56 9.97 -6.14
N SER A 151 9.25 10.79 -5.36
CA SER A 151 8.85 11.09 -3.98
C SER A 151 7.45 11.70 -3.91
N ARG A 152 7.12 12.64 -4.82
CA ARG A 152 5.79 13.26 -4.91
C ARG A 152 4.68 12.23 -5.16
N GLY A 153 4.89 11.31 -6.10
CA GLY A 153 3.92 10.25 -6.39
C GLY A 153 3.77 9.24 -5.25
N ARG A 154 4.86 8.97 -4.49
CA ARG A 154 4.83 8.04 -3.35
C ARG A 154 4.08 8.53 -2.12
N VAL A 155 3.86 9.84 -2.00
CA VAL A 155 3.10 10.42 -0.87
C VAL A 155 1.75 9.72 -0.67
N VAL A 156 1.11 9.22 -1.73
CA VAL A 156 -0.19 8.56 -1.65
C VAL A 156 -0.17 7.31 -0.77
N VAL A 157 0.86 6.46 -0.86
CA VAL A 157 0.93 5.23 -0.05
C VAL A 157 1.24 5.55 1.42
N GLU A 158 2.09 6.55 1.68
CA GLU A 158 2.36 7.02 3.04
C GLU A 158 1.09 7.60 3.69
N GLN A 159 0.32 8.39 2.95
CA GLN A 159 -0.96 8.92 3.39
C GLN A 159 -2.01 7.82 3.60
N ALA A 160 -2.05 6.79 2.74
CA ALA A 160 -2.95 5.65 2.90
C ALA A 160 -2.68 4.90 4.21
N PHE A 161 -1.40 4.61 4.53
CA PHE A 161 -1.03 4.01 5.80
C PHE A 161 -1.34 4.92 7.00
N GLY A 162 -1.14 6.22 6.85
CA GLY A 162 -1.51 7.21 7.86
C GLY A 162 -3.01 7.18 8.16
N ARG A 163 -3.85 7.27 7.11
CA ARG A 163 -5.32 7.19 7.20
C ARG A 163 -5.78 5.86 7.81
N LEU A 164 -5.20 4.74 7.35
CA LEU A 164 -5.49 3.40 7.87
C LEU A 164 -5.29 3.34 9.39
N LYS A 165 -4.12 3.76 9.89
CA LYS A 165 -3.79 3.72 11.32
C LYS A 165 -4.52 4.76 12.15
N CYS A 166 -4.91 5.89 11.56
CA CYS A 166 -5.74 6.90 12.22
C CYS A 166 -7.16 6.40 12.42
N LYS A 167 -7.75 5.81 11.39
CA LYS A 167 -9.13 5.29 11.42
C LYS A 167 -9.23 4.02 12.25
N TRP A 168 -8.31 3.09 12.06
CA TRP A 168 -8.28 1.79 12.74
C TRP A 168 -7.19 1.77 13.81
N ARG A 169 -7.42 2.46 14.92
CA ARG A 169 -6.44 2.67 16.00
C ARG A 169 -5.86 1.38 16.58
N ARG A 170 -6.60 0.25 16.49
CA ARG A 170 -6.10 -1.08 16.86
C ARG A 170 -4.81 -1.45 16.16
N LEU A 171 -4.58 -0.96 14.93
CA LEU A 171 -3.36 -1.23 14.16
C LEU A 171 -2.11 -0.50 14.68
N ARG A 172 -2.25 0.43 15.63
CA ARG A 172 -1.11 1.10 16.25
C ARG A 172 -0.40 0.20 17.26
N ASP A 173 -1.15 -0.73 17.87
CA ASP A 173 -0.61 -1.68 18.85
C ASP A 173 -1.53 -2.91 18.97
N LEU A 174 -1.17 -4.00 18.31
CA LEU A 174 -1.93 -5.24 18.32
C LEU A 174 -1.55 -6.09 19.55
N GLN A 175 -2.51 -6.30 20.43
CA GLN A 175 -2.36 -7.06 21.67
C GLN A 175 -2.86 -8.51 21.48
N ASN A 176 -2.38 -9.19 20.46
CA ASN A 176 -2.68 -10.60 20.21
C ASN A 176 -1.42 -11.43 20.26
N THR A 177 -1.57 -12.71 20.60
CA THR A 177 -0.46 -13.67 20.63
C THR A 177 -0.36 -14.49 19.34
N ARG A 178 -1.44 -14.60 18.60
CA ARG A 178 -1.56 -15.41 17.37
C ARG A 178 -1.39 -14.54 16.13
N VAL A 179 -0.37 -14.85 15.33
CA VAL A 179 -0.04 -14.10 14.10
C VAL A 179 -1.15 -14.18 13.05
N ASP A 180 -1.78 -15.35 12.91
CA ASP A 180 -2.91 -15.54 11.96
C ASP A 180 -4.09 -14.60 12.27
N VAL A 181 -4.39 -14.40 13.57
CA VAL A 181 -5.42 -13.44 14.00
C VAL A 181 -4.98 -12.00 13.72
N MET A 182 -3.72 -11.66 13.97
CA MET A 182 -3.17 -10.34 13.67
C MET A 182 -3.28 -10.03 12.17
N VAL A 183 -2.91 -10.99 11.31
CA VAL A 183 -3.03 -10.86 9.85
C VAL A 183 -4.47 -10.59 9.43
N ARG A 184 -5.43 -11.35 9.95
CA ARG A 184 -6.87 -11.16 9.64
C ARG A 184 -7.37 -9.78 10.09
N ILE A 185 -6.94 -9.29 11.25
CA ILE A 185 -7.30 -7.94 11.73
C ILE A 185 -6.77 -6.86 10.77
N VAL A 186 -5.51 -6.98 10.32
CA VAL A 186 -4.90 -6.03 9.39
C VAL A 186 -5.61 -6.05 8.04
N LEU A 187 -5.88 -7.24 7.48
CA LEU A 187 -6.61 -7.41 6.23
C LEU A 187 -8.01 -6.80 6.33
N ALA A 188 -8.76 -7.13 7.38
CA ALA A 188 -10.10 -6.57 7.61
C ALA A 188 -10.09 -5.03 7.66
N ALA A 189 -9.10 -4.44 8.33
CA ALA A 189 -8.95 -2.99 8.39
C ALA A 189 -8.65 -2.38 7.00
N CYS A 190 -7.86 -3.04 6.16
CA CYS A 190 -7.58 -2.60 4.79
C CYS A 190 -8.83 -2.69 3.89
N TYR A 191 -9.63 -3.76 4.01
CA TYR A 191 -10.90 -3.88 3.29
C TYR A 191 -11.88 -2.76 3.67
N LEU A 192 -12.06 -2.55 4.97
CA LEU A 192 -12.93 -1.48 5.48
C LEU A 192 -12.40 -0.08 5.12
N HIS A 193 -11.08 0.10 4.96
CA HIS A 193 -10.48 1.32 4.46
C HIS A 193 -10.94 1.59 3.02
N ASN A 194 -10.81 0.61 2.12
CA ASN A 194 -11.25 0.76 0.74
C ASN A 194 -12.76 1.04 0.63
N MET A 195 -13.58 0.31 1.38
CA MET A 195 -15.03 0.58 1.46
C MET A 195 -15.33 2.02 1.86
N SER A 196 -14.56 2.57 2.79
CA SER A 196 -14.78 3.94 3.28
C SER A 196 -14.37 5.03 2.28
N ILE A 197 -13.44 4.75 1.37
CA ILE A 197 -13.06 5.67 0.29
C ILE A 197 -14.19 5.68 -0.74
N GLY A 198 -14.65 4.52 -1.21
CA GLY A 198 -15.74 4.42 -2.17
C GLY A 198 -17.06 5.03 -1.68
N ALA A 199 -17.37 4.91 -0.39
CA ALA A 199 -18.56 5.55 0.20
C ALA A 199 -18.47 7.08 0.20
N SER A 200 -17.27 7.65 0.34
CA SER A 200 -17.07 9.11 0.30
C SER A 200 -17.28 9.68 -1.12
N ASP A 201 -16.91 8.92 -2.14
CA ASP A 201 -17.13 9.32 -3.55
C ASP A 201 -18.63 9.38 -3.87
N VAL A 202 -19.44 8.44 -3.36
CA VAL A 202 -20.90 8.42 -3.54
C VAL A 202 -21.59 9.61 -2.86
N CYS A 203 -21.09 10.06 -1.70
CA CYS A 203 -21.65 11.22 -0.99
C CYS A 203 -21.35 12.56 -1.68
N GLN A 204 -20.30 12.64 -2.51
CA GLN A 204 -19.96 13.86 -3.26
C GLN A 204 -20.75 14.01 -4.57
N GLU A 205 -21.30 12.94 -5.10
CA GLU A 205 -22.11 12.96 -6.33
C GLU A 205 -23.59 13.34 -6.12
N HIS A 206 -24.05 13.52 -4.86
CA HIS A 206 -25.38 14.02 -4.55
C HIS A 206 -25.30 15.40 -3.89
N PRO A 207 -25.30 16.50 -4.67
CA PRO A 207 -25.56 17.82 -4.08
C PRO A 207 -27.00 17.79 -3.56
N MET A 208 -27.16 18.04 -2.26
CA MET A 208 -28.47 18.21 -1.64
C MET A 208 -29.29 19.19 -2.46
N ALA A 209 -30.38 18.70 -3.06
CA ALA A 209 -31.40 19.54 -3.64
C ALA A 209 -31.90 20.47 -2.54
N VAL A 210 -31.61 21.75 -2.66
CA VAL A 210 -32.15 22.81 -1.82
C VAL A 210 -33.67 22.80 -2.01
N LEU A 211 -34.41 22.24 -1.04
CA LEU A 211 -35.84 22.42 -0.93
C LEU A 211 -36.05 23.88 -0.65
N GLY A 212 -36.37 24.63 -1.70
CA GLY A 212 -36.88 25.97 -1.62
C GLY A 212 -38.20 25.96 -0.82
N ARG A 213 -38.18 26.66 0.31
CA ARG A 213 -39.42 27.06 0.99
C ARG A 213 -40.03 28.18 0.17
N GLY A 214 -41.17 27.87 -0.47
CA GLY A 214 -42.17 28.83 -0.85
C GLY A 214 -43.11 29.07 0.32
#